data_b75daae362d4cb794a8118de83e91805
#
_entry.id   b75daae362d4cb794a8118de83e91805
#
_cell.length_a   1.000
_cell.length_b   1.000
_cell.length_c   1.000
_cell.angle_alpha   90.00
_cell.angle_beta   90.00
_cell.angle_gamma   90.00
#
_symmetry.space_group_name_H-M   'P 1'
#
loop_
_entity.id
_entity.type
_entity.pdbx_description
1 polymer ?
#
loop_
_entity_poly.entity_id
_entity_poly.type
_entity_poly.pdbx_seq_one_letter_code
_entity_poly.pdbx_strand_id
1 'polypeptide(L)'
;MEPAFWDASALVPLCVQQIATPSAQAAGKIYSVVVWWATPVEIRSAMARLVRMSLLTPNQHVGAQARLAELRSKWHEISPDPSLRDQAERLLDRFTLKAADALQLAAALAWTSGRPRARAFISRDAQLLEAARQLGFQDLRI
;
A
#
# COMPACT_ATOMS: atom_id res chain seq x y z
N MET A 1 -16.99 -4.28 6.02
CA MET A 1 -15.56 -4.53 6.31
C MET A 1 -14.95 -3.28 6.92
N GLU A 2 -14.06 -3.47 7.85
CA GLU A 2 -13.31 -2.37 8.45
C GLU A 2 -12.30 -1.82 7.43
N PRO A 3 -12.19 -0.49 7.28
CA PRO A 3 -11.19 0.06 6.37
C PRO A 3 -9.79 -0.03 6.97
N ALA A 4 -8.81 -0.32 6.11
CA ALA A 4 -7.39 -0.31 6.45
C ALA A 4 -6.61 0.40 5.36
N PHE A 5 -5.50 1.00 5.71
CA PHE A 5 -4.58 1.57 4.74
C PHE A 5 -3.65 0.45 4.23
N TRP A 6 -3.56 0.33 2.91
CA TRP A 6 -2.73 -0.67 2.25
C TRP A 6 -1.63 0.03 1.46
N ASP A 7 -0.40 -0.25 1.80
CA ASP A 7 0.72 0.14 0.97
C ASP A 7 0.80 -0.76 -0.28
N ALA A 8 1.41 -0.27 -1.34
CA ALA A 8 1.49 -0.97 -2.62
C ALA A 8 2.06 -2.39 -2.50
N SER A 9 3.05 -2.61 -1.62
CA SER A 9 3.67 -3.93 -1.43
C SER A 9 2.67 -5.00 -0.99
N ALA A 10 1.63 -4.60 -0.28
CA ALA A 10 0.59 -5.51 0.22
C ALA A 10 -0.48 -5.81 -0.86
N LEU A 11 -0.60 -4.95 -1.85
CA LEU A 11 -1.59 -5.09 -2.93
C LEU A 11 -1.07 -5.88 -4.13
N VAL A 12 0.23 -5.86 -4.40
CA VAL A 12 0.84 -6.63 -5.49
C VAL A 12 0.47 -8.12 -5.39
N PRO A 13 0.51 -8.77 -4.21
CA PRO A 13 0.12 -10.18 -4.09
C PRO A 13 -1.34 -10.46 -4.41
N LEU A 14 -2.21 -9.46 -4.40
CA LEU A 14 -3.61 -9.60 -4.84
C LEU A 14 -3.75 -9.54 -6.37
N CYS A 15 -2.77 -8.99 -7.05
CA CYS A 15 -2.76 -8.89 -8.52
C CYS A 15 -1.93 -10.00 -9.16
N VAL A 16 -0.83 -10.39 -8.53
CA VAL A 16 0.13 -11.39 -9.00
C VAL A 16 0.25 -12.50 -7.96
N GLN A 17 0.20 -13.76 -8.40
CA GLN A 17 0.38 -14.88 -7.49
C GLN A 17 1.80 -14.89 -6.92
N GLN A 18 1.92 -14.79 -5.60
CA GLN A 18 3.17 -14.76 -4.85
C GLN A 18 3.01 -15.57 -3.55
N ILE A 19 4.09 -15.77 -2.82
CA ILE A 19 4.06 -16.46 -1.52
C ILE A 19 3.10 -15.74 -0.54
N ALA A 20 3.08 -14.40 -0.58
CA ALA A 20 2.24 -13.60 0.30
C ALA A 20 0.75 -13.54 -0.13
N THR A 21 0.37 -14.10 -1.29
CA THR A 21 -1.01 -14.02 -1.79
C THR A 21 -2.05 -14.57 -0.80
N PRO A 22 -1.86 -15.75 -0.17
CA PRO A 22 -2.84 -16.23 0.80
C PRO A 22 -3.05 -15.27 1.97
N SER A 23 -1.97 -14.69 2.51
CA SER A 23 -2.07 -13.71 3.59
C SER A 23 -2.76 -12.42 3.16
N ALA A 24 -2.45 -11.94 1.95
CA ALA A 24 -3.10 -10.76 1.39
C ALA A 24 -4.59 -11.00 1.17
N GLN A 25 -4.97 -12.15 0.64
CA GLN A 25 -6.36 -12.53 0.45
C GLN A 25 -7.11 -12.65 1.77
N ALA A 26 -6.49 -13.22 2.80
CA ALA A 26 -7.08 -13.32 4.13
C ALA A 26 -7.33 -11.92 4.70
N ALA A 27 -6.37 -11.00 4.58
CA ALA A 27 -6.55 -9.62 5.01
C ALA A 27 -7.67 -8.92 4.22
N GLY A 28 -7.77 -9.18 2.93
CA GLY A 28 -8.81 -8.62 2.06
C GLY A 28 -10.24 -9.09 2.38
N LYS A 29 -10.39 -10.16 3.14
CA LYS A 29 -11.70 -10.59 3.65
C LYS A 29 -12.12 -9.83 4.91
N ILE A 30 -11.18 -9.23 5.60
CA ILE A 30 -11.41 -8.51 6.86
C ILE A 30 -11.46 -7.01 6.64
N TYR A 31 -10.58 -6.50 5.77
CA TYR A 31 -10.35 -5.08 5.60
C TYR A 31 -10.69 -4.62 4.18
N SER A 32 -11.43 -3.52 4.07
CA SER A 32 -11.55 -2.80 2.80
C SER A 32 -10.29 -1.98 2.54
N VAL A 33 -10.11 -1.54 1.30
CA VAL A 33 -8.83 -0.98 0.84
C VAL A 33 -8.88 0.54 0.78
N VAL A 34 -7.99 1.19 1.52
CA VAL A 34 -7.68 2.62 1.41
C VAL A 34 -6.25 2.73 0.94
N VAL A 35 -5.98 3.58 -0.06
CA VAL A 35 -4.67 3.71 -0.69
C VAL A 35 -4.28 5.17 -0.90
N TRP A 36 -3.00 5.39 -1.09
CA TRP A 36 -2.42 6.63 -1.59
C TRP A 36 -2.67 6.77 -3.10
N TRP A 37 -2.89 7.99 -3.56
CA TRP A 37 -3.16 8.31 -4.96
C TRP A 37 -2.15 7.70 -5.94
N ALA A 38 -0.85 7.66 -5.60
CA ALA A 38 0.18 7.12 -6.47
C ALA A 38 0.34 5.59 -6.38
N THR A 39 -0.41 4.92 -5.52
CA THR A 39 -0.32 3.46 -5.33
C THR A 39 -0.49 2.66 -6.63
N PRO A 40 -1.41 3.00 -7.55
CA PRO A 40 -1.48 2.27 -8.83
C PRO A 40 -0.18 2.32 -9.64
N VAL A 41 0.53 3.44 -9.60
CA VAL A 41 1.82 3.59 -10.30
C VAL A 41 2.87 2.69 -9.66
N GLU A 42 2.92 2.60 -8.34
CA GLU A 42 3.84 1.72 -7.63
C GLU A 42 3.55 0.25 -7.92
N ILE A 43 2.28 -0.15 -7.95
CA ILE A 43 1.87 -1.53 -8.29
C ILE A 43 2.28 -1.84 -9.74
N ARG A 44 2.01 -0.93 -10.68
CA ARG A 44 2.38 -1.10 -12.08
C ARG A 44 3.90 -1.18 -12.26
N SER A 45 4.65 -0.41 -11.48
CA SER A 45 6.12 -0.49 -11.46
C SER A 45 6.61 -1.87 -11.02
N ALA A 46 6.00 -2.44 -9.98
CA ALA A 46 6.32 -3.79 -9.52
C ALA A 46 5.99 -4.84 -10.59
N MET A 47 4.84 -4.74 -11.24
CA MET A 47 4.45 -5.63 -12.33
C MET A 47 5.45 -5.56 -13.50
N ALA A 48 5.82 -4.35 -13.91
CA ALA A 48 6.78 -4.13 -15.00
C ALA A 48 8.12 -4.76 -14.69
N ARG A 49 8.59 -4.65 -13.44
CA ARG A 49 9.83 -5.29 -13.01
C ARG A 49 9.74 -6.81 -13.09
N LEU A 50 8.62 -7.39 -12.68
CA LEU A 50 8.41 -8.85 -12.78
C LEU A 50 8.43 -9.34 -14.23
N VAL A 51 7.87 -8.56 -15.15
CA VAL A 51 7.92 -8.86 -16.59
C VAL A 51 9.38 -8.83 -17.08
N ARG A 52 10.14 -7.79 -16.72
CA ARG A 52 11.55 -7.67 -17.12
C ARG A 52 12.41 -8.80 -16.56
N MET A 53 12.08 -9.30 -15.37
CA MET A 53 12.78 -10.42 -14.73
C MET A 53 12.28 -11.79 -15.23
N SER A 54 11.38 -11.83 -16.20
CA SER A 54 10.76 -13.05 -16.70
C SER A 54 10.02 -13.86 -15.64
N LEU A 55 9.55 -13.20 -14.59
CA LEU A 55 8.75 -13.81 -13.52
C LEU A 55 7.25 -13.65 -13.76
N LEU A 56 6.87 -12.94 -14.79
CA LEU A 56 5.49 -12.71 -15.19
C LEU A 56 5.43 -12.75 -16.71
N THR A 57 4.64 -13.69 -17.26
CA THR A 57 4.45 -13.79 -18.71
C THR A 57 3.54 -12.66 -19.21
N PRO A 58 3.53 -12.37 -20.54
CA PRO A 58 2.60 -11.37 -21.09
C PRO A 58 1.14 -11.64 -20.75
N ASN A 59 0.68 -12.88 -20.81
CA ASN A 59 -0.70 -13.24 -20.45
C ASN A 59 -0.97 -13.05 -18.96
N GLN A 60 -0.02 -13.42 -18.11
CA GLN A 60 -0.13 -13.19 -16.66
C GLN A 60 -0.16 -11.70 -16.35
N HIS A 61 0.60 -10.89 -17.09
CA HIS A 61 0.60 -9.44 -16.94
C HIS A 61 -0.78 -8.84 -17.28
N VAL A 62 -1.40 -9.28 -18.37
CA VAL A 62 -2.77 -8.88 -18.73
C VAL A 62 -3.75 -9.21 -17.60
N GLY A 63 -3.67 -10.41 -17.06
CA GLY A 63 -4.51 -10.84 -15.93
C GLY A 63 -4.27 -10.00 -14.67
N ALA A 64 -3.01 -9.68 -14.38
CA ALA A 64 -2.65 -8.84 -13.23
C ALA A 64 -3.21 -7.42 -13.37
N GLN A 65 -3.15 -6.84 -14.57
CA GLN A 65 -3.75 -5.54 -14.84
C GLN A 65 -5.27 -5.55 -14.67
N ALA A 66 -5.93 -6.62 -15.08
CA ALA A 66 -7.38 -6.79 -14.90
C ALA A 66 -7.74 -6.86 -13.40
N ARG A 67 -6.98 -7.58 -12.60
CA ARG A 67 -7.18 -7.64 -11.14
C ARG A 67 -6.93 -6.30 -10.46
N LEU A 68 -5.93 -5.56 -10.92
CA LEU A 68 -5.70 -4.20 -10.43
C LEU A 68 -6.88 -3.29 -10.73
N ALA A 69 -7.43 -3.37 -11.94
CA ALA A 69 -8.60 -2.57 -12.32
C ALA A 69 -9.81 -2.90 -11.43
N GLU A 70 -10.01 -4.17 -11.09
CA GLU A 70 -11.07 -4.60 -10.18
C GLU A 70 -10.88 -4.04 -8.77
N LEU A 71 -9.66 -4.11 -8.23
CA LEU A 71 -9.34 -3.51 -6.93
C LEU A 71 -9.62 -2.00 -6.92
N ARG A 72 -9.17 -1.31 -7.97
CA ARG A 72 -9.35 0.14 -8.10
C ARG A 72 -10.83 0.54 -8.14
N SER A 73 -11.70 -0.29 -8.68
CA SER A 73 -13.13 -0.01 -8.71
C SER A 73 -13.78 0.01 -7.34
N LYS A 74 -13.11 -0.54 -6.32
CA LYS A 74 -13.67 -0.72 -4.97
C LYS A 74 -12.91 0.03 -3.89
N TRP A 75 -11.70 0.48 -4.15
CA TRP A 75 -10.88 1.12 -3.11
C TRP A 75 -11.14 2.61 -2.96
N HIS A 76 -10.70 3.17 -1.85
CA HIS A 76 -10.74 4.60 -1.57
C HIS A 76 -9.33 5.19 -1.71
N GLU A 77 -9.18 6.25 -2.50
CA GLU A 77 -7.90 6.91 -2.71
C GLU A 77 -7.79 8.19 -1.89
N ILE A 78 -6.66 8.36 -1.23
CA ILE A 78 -6.29 9.62 -0.58
C ILE A 78 -5.61 10.49 -1.61
N SER A 79 -6.23 11.63 -1.93
CA SER A 79 -5.75 12.56 -2.95
C SER A 79 -4.54 13.37 -2.48
N PRO A 80 -3.64 13.74 -3.41
CA PRO A 80 -2.52 14.58 -3.07
C PRO A 80 -2.96 16.00 -2.72
N ASP A 81 -2.28 16.59 -1.73
CA ASP A 81 -2.38 17.99 -1.41
C ASP A 81 -1.07 18.49 -0.78
N PRO A 82 -0.88 19.83 -0.67
CA PRO A 82 0.36 20.38 -0.10
C PRO A 82 0.62 19.95 1.34
N SER A 83 -0.41 19.83 2.18
CA SER A 83 -0.23 19.44 3.58
C SER A 83 0.24 17.99 3.71
N LEU A 84 -0.20 17.10 2.83
CA LEU A 84 0.26 15.72 2.78
C LEU A 84 1.76 15.66 2.41
N ARG A 85 2.16 16.45 1.42
CA ARG A 85 3.57 16.54 1.03
C ARG A 85 4.44 17.06 2.19
N ASP A 86 4.01 18.11 2.86
CA ASP A 86 4.73 18.67 4.02
C ASP A 86 4.87 17.62 5.12
N GLN A 87 3.84 16.83 5.37
CA GLN A 87 3.90 15.74 6.33
C GLN A 87 4.90 14.66 5.90
N ALA A 88 4.92 14.30 4.62
CA ALA A 88 5.89 13.33 4.10
C ALA A 88 7.33 13.80 4.31
N GLU A 89 7.61 15.08 4.05
CA GLU A 89 8.92 15.67 4.28
C GLU A 89 9.34 15.56 5.75
N ARG A 90 8.44 15.87 6.68
CA ARG A 90 8.70 15.73 8.12
C ARG A 90 8.97 14.28 8.54
N LEU A 91 8.27 13.32 7.94
CA LEU A 91 8.47 11.90 8.24
C LEU A 91 9.87 11.42 7.83
N LEU A 92 10.43 11.97 6.76
CA LEU A 92 11.79 11.65 6.32
C LEU A 92 12.86 12.08 7.34
N ASP A 93 12.62 13.14 8.09
CA ASP A 93 13.51 13.58 9.15
C ASP A 93 13.42 12.69 10.40
N ARG A 94 12.29 12.03 10.59
CA ARG A 94 12.00 11.25 11.78
C ARG A 94 12.29 9.76 11.64
N PHE A 95 12.07 9.21 10.45
CA PHE A 95 12.20 7.78 10.18
C PHE A 95 13.13 7.52 8.99
N THR A 96 13.78 6.36 9.00
CA THR A 96 14.59 5.89 7.86
C THR A 96 13.65 5.32 6.79
N LEU A 97 13.19 6.17 5.88
CA LEU A 97 12.23 5.82 4.82
C LEU A 97 12.72 6.35 3.48
N LYS A 98 12.32 5.67 2.41
CA LYS A 98 12.40 6.21 1.05
C LYS A 98 11.25 7.20 0.82
N ALA A 99 11.39 8.06 -0.19
CA ALA A 99 10.38 9.07 -0.51
C ALA A 99 8.99 8.44 -0.76
N ALA A 100 8.93 7.34 -1.51
CA ALA A 100 7.67 6.66 -1.78
C ALA A 100 6.98 6.16 -0.50
N ASP A 101 7.76 5.64 0.45
CA ASP A 101 7.23 5.14 1.72
C ASP A 101 6.76 6.29 2.63
N ALA A 102 7.48 7.41 2.61
CA ALA A 102 7.06 8.60 3.35
C ALA A 102 5.72 9.14 2.84
N LEU A 103 5.49 9.12 1.53
CA LEU A 103 4.21 9.50 0.94
C LEU A 103 3.09 8.52 1.29
N GLN A 104 3.36 7.22 1.31
CA GLN A 104 2.41 6.21 1.78
C GLN A 104 1.97 6.50 3.22
N LEU A 105 2.94 6.73 4.09
CA LEU A 105 2.68 6.96 5.51
C LEU A 105 1.97 8.29 5.75
N ALA A 106 2.34 9.34 5.02
CA ALA A 106 1.67 10.63 5.08
C ALA A 106 0.21 10.54 4.63
N ALA A 107 -0.05 9.75 3.59
CA ALA A 107 -1.42 9.50 3.11
C ALA A 107 -2.25 8.74 4.16
N ALA A 108 -1.66 7.77 4.82
CA ALA A 108 -2.33 7.05 5.91
C ALA A 108 -2.67 7.99 7.08
N LEU A 109 -1.77 8.89 7.45
CA LEU A 109 -2.04 9.90 8.47
C LEU A 109 -3.16 10.86 8.04
N ALA A 110 -3.17 11.30 6.78
CA ALA A 110 -4.23 12.15 6.23
C ALA A 110 -5.59 11.43 6.30
N TRP A 111 -5.62 10.15 5.94
CA TRP A 111 -6.83 9.33 6.03
C TRP A 111 -7.42 9.30 7.43
N THR A 112 -6.58 9.21 8.45
CA THR A 112 -7.01 9.15 9.85
C THR A 112 -7.15 10.53 10.49
N SER A 113 -6.95 11.61 9.74
CA SER A 113 -6.92 12.99 10.26
C SER A 113 -5.92 13.14 11.42
N GLY A 114 -4.78 12.47 11.31
CA GLY A 114 -3.72 12.48 12.32
C GLY A 114 -4.03 11.64 13.56
N ARG A 115 -5.05 10.79 13.52
CA ARG A 115 -5.48 9.94 14.65
C ARG A 115 -5.39 8.46 14.27
N PRO A 116 -4.16 7.90 14.18
CA PRO A 116 -3.97 6.52 13.68
C PRO A 116 -4.39 5.42 14.66
N ARG A 117 -4.65 5.73 15.92
CA ARG A 117 -4.98 4.75 16.94
C ARG A 117 -6.16 3.86 16.50
N ALA A 118 -5.98 2.55 16.62
CA ALA A 118 -6.94 1.52 16.22
C ALA A 118 -7.23 1.46 14.72
N ARG A 119 -6.41 2.11 13.90
CA ARG A 119 -6.48 2.02 12.43
C ARG A 119 -5.38 1.10 11.91
N ALA A 120 -5.75 0.19 11.01
CA ALA A 120 -4.81 -0.80 10.48
C ALA A 120 -4.00 -0.23 9.31
N PHE A 121 -2.71 -0.54 9.29
CA PHE A 121 -1.78 -0.26 8.22
C PHE A 121 -1.17 -1.59 7.75
N ILE A 122 -1.37 -1.94 6.49
CA ILE A 122 -1.02 -3.25 5.94
C ILE A 122 0.13 -3.10 4.94
N SER A 123 1.21 -3.83 5.15
CA SER A 123 2.41 -3.77 4.31
C SER A 123 3.19 -5.09 4.37
N ARG A 124 4.10 -5.27 3.41
CA ARG A 124 5.13 -6.30 3.45
C ARG A 124 6.48 -5.75 3.92
N ASP A 125 6.61 -4.43 3.98
CA ASP A 125 7.85 -3.75 4.32
C ASP A 125 7.95 -3.56 5.82
N ALA A 126 8.91 -4.26 6.44
CA ALA A 126 9.11 -4.22 7.89
C ALA A 126 9.49 -2.82 8.40
N GLN A 127 10.29 -2.07 7.63
CA GLN A 127 10.70 -0.70 8.01
C GLN A 127 9.51 0.26 8.01
N LEU A 128 8.68 0.18 6.97
CA LEU A 128 7.48 1.00 6.86
C LEU A 128 6.47 0.67 7.96
N LEU A 129 6.29 -0.63 8.25
CA LEU A 129 5.42 -1.08 9.33
C LEU A 129 5.90 -0.59 10.70
N GLU A 130 7.20 -0.61 10.95
CA GLU A 130 7.76 -0.11 12.20
C GLU A 130 7.48 1.38 12.37
N ALA A 131 7.65 2.17 11.31
CA ALA A 131 7.31 3.59 11.34
C ALA A 131 5.81 3.81 11.60
N ALA A 132 4.96 3.05 10.93
CA ALA A 132 3.51 3.12 11.12
C ALA A 132 3.12 2.77 12.57
N ARG A 133 3.72 1.74 13.12
CA ARG A 133 3.51 1.32 14.52
C ARG A 133 3.90 2.41 15.50
N GLN A 134 5.05 3.06 15.29
CA GLN A 134 5.51 4.16 16.13
C GLN A 134 4.60 5.38 16.07
N LEU A 135 3.90 5.59 14.97
CA LEU A 135 2.90 6.64 14.84
C LEU A 135 1.56 6.28 15.49
N GLY A 136 1.34 5.03 15.86
CA GLY A 136 0.14 4.58 16.54
C GLY A 136 -0.79 3.69 15.72
N PHE A 137 -0.44 3.36 14.47
CA PHE A 137 -1.23 2.41 13.67
C PHE A 137 -1.12 0.99 14.23
N GLN A 138 -2.16 0.21 14.01
CA GLN A 138 -2.09 -1.25 14.11
C GLN A 138 -1.38 -1.76 12.86
N ASP A 139 -0.16 -2.25 13.01
CA ASP A 139 0.61 -2.78 11.89
C ASP A 139 0.21 -4.23 11.59
N LEU A 140 -0.03 -4.52 10.33
CA LEU A 140 -0.31 -5.87 9.85
C LEU A 140 0.63 -6.20 8.70
N ARG A 141 1.49 -7.19 8.93
CA ARG A 141 2.39 -7.70 7.90
C ARG A 141 1.76 -8.91 7.20
N ILE A 142 1.84 -8.91 5.87
CA ILE A 142 1.42 -10.04 5.06
C ILE A 142 2.58 -10.70 4.35
#